data_d85f751f9f46bf822e7d5a79cc46225b
#
_entry.id   d85f751f9f46bf822e7d5a79cc46225b
#
_cell.length_a   1.000
_cell.length_b   1.000
_cell.length_c   1.000
_cell.angle_alpha   90.00
_cell.angle_beta   90.00
_cell.angle_gamma   90.00
#
_symmetry.space_group_name_H-M   'P 1'
#
loop_
_entity.id
_entity.type
_entity.pdbx_description
1 polymer ?
#
loop_
_entity_poly.entity_id
_entity_poly.type
_entity_poly.pdbx_seq_one_letter_code
_entity_poly.pdbx_strand_id
1 'polypeptide(L)'
;ILQFLWWGYHISSLTEQLNDNEAYISRRLTMIAGEGTVFIIIICLGAFYVIRSYYKEINLAKKEKNFALSVTHELKTPIASSKLFAETMLQRNDLDQQQITTSLEKIIYEQNRLNDLVEKILLVSTIDEMTKDMQIKPVSLHSLINQIITNAPKSHIISNDLLENCVISGDDFYLISLFQNLLDNAQKYAPKGSEVRFFTKESTTKIILSISDEGIGIPDKEKSKVFERFYR
;
A
#
# COMPACT_ATOMS: atom_id res chain seq x y z
N ILE A 1 2.90 42.63 -7.28
CA ILE A 1 3.25 44.03 -6.87
C ILE A 1 3.00 44.99 -8.03
N LEU A 2 3.59 44.76 -9.23
CA LEU A 2 3.39 45.65 -10.40
C LEU A 2 1.93 45.84 -10.78
N GLN A 3 1.10 44.79 -10.69
CA GLN A 3 -0.35 44.85 -10.96
C GLN A 3 -1.11 45.70 -9.94
N PHE A 4 -0.73 45.65 -8.68
CA PHE A 4 -1.32 46.50 -7.62
C PHE A 4 -0.94 47.96 -7.81
N LEU A 5 0.31 48.24 -8.24
CA LEU A 5 0.76 49.58 -8.59
C LEU A 5 0.01 50.12 -9.81
N TRP A 6 -0.17 49.29 -10.85
CA TRP A 6 -0.98 49.64 -12.02
C TRP A 6 -2.44 49.94 -11.67
N TRP A 7 -3.03 49.09 -10.79
CA TRP A 7 -4.38 49.31 -10.30
C TRP A 7 -4.48 50.59 -9.46
N GLY A 8 -3.52 50.86 -8.58
CA GLY A 8 -3.45 52.08 -7.79
C GLY A 8 -3.39 53.34 -8.67
N TYR A 9 -2.57 53.31 -9.69
CA TYR A 9 -2.46 54.38 -10.70
C TYR A 9 -3.79 54.58 -11.46
N HIS A 10 -4.41 53.48 -11.89
CA HIS A 10 -5.70 53.55 -12.61
C HIS A 10 -6.84 54.04 -11.73
N ILE A 11 -6.91 53.66 -10.49
CA ILE A 11 -7.92 54.19 -9.53
C ILE A 11 -7.68 55.66 -9.29
N SER A 12 -6.44 56.10 -9.10
CA SER A 12 -6.10 57.52 -8.94
C SER A 12 -6.47 58.37 -10.17
N SER A 13 -6.17 57.90 -11.38
CA SER A 13 -6.53 58.60 -12.63
C SER A 13 -8.04 58.63 -12.88
N LEU A 14 -8.80 57.67 -12.38
CA LEU A 14 -10.26 57.67 -12.43
C LEU A 14 -10.86 58.72 -11.49
N THR A 15 -10.24 58.93 -10.31
CA THR A 15 -10.70 59.93 -9.33
C THR A 15 -10.53 61.36 -9.88
N GLU A 16 -9.49 61.59 -10.69
CA GLU A 16 -9.26 62.88 -11.35
C GLU A 16 -10.24 63.17 -12.49
N GLN A 17 -10.77 62.14 -13.17
CA GLN A 17 -11.70 62.24 -14.32
C GLN A 17 -13.18 62.19 -13.93
N LEU A 18 -13.50 62.21 -12.65
CA LEU A 18 -14.87 62.01 -12.10
C LEU A 18 -15.91 63.09 -12.50
N ASN A 19 -15.52 64.08 -13.28
CA ASN A 19 -16.41 65.21 -13.57
C ASN A 19 -17.21 65.11 -14.88
N ASP A 20 -16.97 64.10 -15.80
CA ASP A 20 -17.54 64.21 -17.14
C ASP A 20 -18.29 63.03 -17.75
N ASN A 21 -18.28 61.80 -17.19
CA ASN A 21 -19.04 60.72 -17.85
C ASN A 21 -19.28 59.47 -16.98
N GLU A 22 -20.42 59.36 -16.30
CA GLU A 22 -20.81 58.19 -15.50
C GLU A 22 -20.75 56.85 -16.25
N ALA A 23 -21.08 56.83 -17.53
CA ALA A 23 -21.03 55.59 -18.35
C ALA A 23 -19.60 55.11 -18.61
N TYR A 24 -18.63 56.02 -18.74
CA TYR A 24 -17.20 55.65 -18.94
C TYR A 24 -16.59 55.12 -17.64
N ILE A 25 -16.92 55.68 -16.51
CA ILE A 25 -16.49 55.27 -15.17
C ILE A 25 -17.04 53.87 -14.87
N SER A 26 -18.32 53.62 -15.11
CA SER A 26 -18.97 52.32 -14.91
C SER A 26 -18.29 51.22 -15.73
N ARG A 27 -17.98 51.42 -17.01
CA ARG A 27 -17.28 50.43 -17.85
C ARG A 27 -15.87 50.13 -17.32
N ARG A 28 -15.10 51.14 -16.91
CA ARG A 28 -13.76 50.94 -16.33
C ARG A 28 -13.77 50.18 -15.02
N LEU A 29 -14.70 50.47 -14.13
CA LEU A 29 -14.88 49.74 -12.87
C LEU A 29 -15.22 48.27 -13.12
N THR A 30 -16.08 48.02 -14.11
CA THR A 30 -16.42 46.62 -14.49
C THR A 30 -15.23 45.89 -15.03
N MET A 31 -14.36 46.52 -15.85
CA MET A 31 -13.13 45.89 -16.36
C MET A 31 -12.16 45.60 -15.22
N ILE A 32 -11.91 46.54 -14.31
CA ILE A 32 -11.01 46.35 -13.15
C ILE A 32 -11.54 45.26 -12.23
N ALA A 33 -12.84 45.22 -11.98
CA ALA A 33 -13.47 44.17 -11.17
C ALA A 33 -13.33 42.79 -11.84
N GLY A 34 -13.51 42.71 -13.16
CA GLY A 34 -13.32 41.49 -13.93
C GLY A 34 -11.88 40.98 -13.88
N GLU A 35 -10.88 41.84 -14.12
CA GLU A 35 -9.47 41.49 -14.01
C GLU A 35 -9.10 41.04 -12.59
N GLY A 36 -9.58 41.77 -11.57
CA GLY A 36 -9.36 41.44 -10.16
C GLY A 36 -9.92 40.05 -9.80
N THR A 37 -11.12 39.76 -10.28
CA THR A 37 -11.75 38.47 -10.07
C THR A 37 -10.92 37.33 -10.68
N VAL A 38 -10.44 37.50 -11.91
CA VAL A 38 -9.57 36.49 -12.56
C VAL A 38 -8.28 36.27 -11.76
N PHE A 39 -7.66 37.36 -11.26
CA PHE A 39 -6.45 37.22 -10.42
C PHE A 39 -6.71 36.49 -9.13
N ILE A 40 -7.81 36.78 -8.44
CA ILE A 40 -8.19 36.08 -7.21
C ILE A 40 -8.40 34.60 -7.49
N ILE A 41 -9.09 34.25 -8.59
CA ILE A 41 -9.29 32.84 -8.98
C ILE A 41 -7.95 32.14 -9.20
N ILE A 42 -7.01 32.74 -9.95
CA ILE A 42 -5.69 32.18 -10.20
C ILE A 42 -4.91 31.96 -8.89
N ILE A 43 -4.95 32.95 -7.99
CA ILE A 43 -4.28 32.83 -6.68
C ILE A 43 -4.93 31.71 -5.85
N CYS A 44 -6.25 31.62 -5.81
CA CYS A 44 -6.96 30.58 -5.08
C CYS A 44 -6.66 29.18 -5.66
N LEU A 45 -6.64 29.02 -6.98
CA LEU A 45 -6.27 27.76 -7.64
C LEU A 45 -4.81 27.39 -7.34
N GLY A 46 -3.90 28.37 -7.41
CA GLY A 46 -2.49 28.17 -7.07
C GLY A 46 -2.31 27.76 -5.61
N ALA A 47 -2.96 28.47 -4.70
CA ALA A 47 -2.94 28.12 -3.27
C ALA A 47 -3.53 26.73 -3.00
N PHE A 48 -4.67 26.42 -3.61
CA PHE A 48 -5.28 25.09 -3.52
C PHE A 48 -4.32 23.98 -4.00
N TYR A 49 -3.65 24.18 -5.13
CA TYR A 49 -2.70 23.22 -5.67
C TYR A 49 -1.49 23.01 -4.74
N VAL A 50 -0.92 24.12 -4.22
CA VAL A 50 0.21 24.06 -3.27
C VAL A 50 -0.20 23.35 -1.97
N ILE A 51 -1.34 23.71 -1.40
CA ILE A 51 -1.86 23.07 -0.18
C ILE A 51 -2.09 21.57 -0.40
N ARG A 52 -2.72 21.20 -1.51
CA ARG A 52 -2.95 19.80 -1.88
C ARG A 52 -1.63 19.00 -2.04
N SER A 53 -0.63 19.59 -2.70
CA SER A 53 0.70 19.00 -2.89
C SER A 53 1.40 18.81 -1.55
N TYR A 54 1.35 19.81 -0.68
CA TYR A 54 1.94 19.75 0.66
C TYR A 54 1.32 18.65 1.54
N TYR A 55 -0.01 18.52 1.54
CA TYR A 55 -0.68 17.43 2.26
C TYR A 55 -0.33 16.05 1.69
N LYS A 56 -0.16 15.93 0.38
CA LYS A 56 0.28 14.68 -0.25
C LYS A 56 1.69 14.30 0.21
N GLU A 57 2.61 15.25 0.27
CA GLU A 57 3.99 15.05 0.71
C GLU A 57 4.07 14.65 2.20
N ILE A 58 3.33 15.35 3.07
CA ILE A 58 3.24 14.99 4.49
C ILE A 58 2.70 13.57 4.68
N ASN A 59 1.67 13.19 3.94
CA ASN A 59 1.09 11.86 4.04
C ASN A 59 2.07 10.78 3.55
N LEU A 60 2.85 11.06 2.50
CA LEU A 60 3.90 10.18 2.03
C LEU A 60 5.00 10.00 3.09
N ALA A 61 5.52 11.10 3.63
CA ALA A 61 6.53 11.07 4.69
C ALA A 61 6.04 10.34 5.96
N LYS A 62 4.77 10.49 6.33
CA LYS A 62 4.17 9.71 7.42
C LYS A 62 4.12 8.21 7.12
N LYS A 63 3.77 7.83 5.88
CA LYS A 63 3.75 6.43 5.45
C LYS A 63 5.14 5.82 5.48
N GLU A 64 6.16 6.52 4.98
CA GLU A 64 7.56 6.09 5.03
C GLU A 64 8.07 5.92 6.47
N LYS A 65 7.76 6.88 7.34
CA LYS A 65 8.11 6.78 8.76
C LYS A 65 7.45 5.59 9.43
N ASN A 66 6.15 5.38 9.22
CA ASN A 66 5.42 4.26 9.78
C ASN A 66 5.96 2.91 9.26
N PHE A 67 6.33 2.86 7.97
CA PHE A 67 7.01 1.71 7.38
C PHE A 67 8.31 1.39 8.11
N ALA A 68 9.22 2.37 8.21
CA ALA A 68 10.50 2.18 8.88
C ALA A 68 10.35 1.71 10.34
N LEU A 69 9.38 2.27 11.08
CA LEU A 69 9.08 1.86 12.45
C LEU A 69 8.54 0.42 12.50
N SER A 70 7.61 0.06 11.62
CA SER A 70 7.04 -1.29 11.58
C SER A 70 8.09 -2.34 11.23
N VAL A 71 8.91 -2.09 10.20
CA VAL A 71 10.03 -2.95 9.81
C VAL A 71 11.01 -3.13 10.96
N THR A 72 11.40 -2.04 11.62
CA THR A 72 12.34 -2.09 12.74
C THR A 72 11.79 -2.95 13.88
N HIS A 73 10.50 -2.81 14.20
CA HIS A 73 9.86 -3.60 15.25
C HIS A 73 9.80 -5.09 14.89
N GLU A 74 9.48 -5.41 13.63
CA GLU A 74 9.39 -6.80 13.17
C GLU A 74 10.74 -7.48 13.04
N LEU A 75 11.79 -6.75 12.70
CA LEU A 75 13.16 -7.27 12.71
C LEU A 75 13.68 -7.50 14.13
N LYS A 76 13.33 -6.61 15.07
CA LYS A 76 13.80 -6.70 16.45
C LYS A 76 13.34 -7.97 17.18
N THR A 77 12.11 -8.41 16.91
CA THR A 77 11.51 -9.57 17.60
C THR A 77 12.26 -10.88 17.32
N PRO A 78 12.46 -11.33 16.05
CA PRO A 78 13.20 -12.55 15.75
C PRO A 78 14.68 -12.46 16.17
N ILE A 79 15.30 -11.29 16.05
CA ILE A 79 16.68 -11.08 16.52
C ILE A 79 16.77 -11.26 18.03
N ALA A 80 15.87 -10.65 18.81
CA ALA A 80 15.86 -10.78 20.26
C ALA A 80 15.57 -12.21 20.71
N SER A 81 14.65 -12.90 20.04
CA SER A 81 14.32 -14.30 20.31
C SER A 81 15.51 -15.22 20.03
N SER A 82 16.14 -15.12 18.87
CA SER A 82 17.35 -15.90 18.52
C SER A 82 18.49 -15.66 19.51
N LYS A 83 18.70 -14.40 19.88
CA LYS A 83 19.72 -14.01 20.86
C LYS A 83 19.45 -14.64 22.23
N LEU A 84 18.19 -14.58 22.70
CA LEU A 84 17.79 -15.18 23.98
C LEU A 84 18.05 -16.70 24.03
N PHE A 85 17.69 -17.44 22.96
CA PHE A 85 17.98 -18.87 22.89
C PHE A 85 19.47 -19.15 22.89
N ALA A 86 20.26 -18.42 22.14
CA ALA A 86 21.72 -18.56 22.12
C ALA A 86 22.36 -18.24 23.48
N GLU A 87 21.97 -17.13 24.13
CA GLU A 87 22.47 -16.76 25.46
C GLU A 87 22.06 -17.79 26.54
N THR A 88 20.84 -18.32 26.46
CA THR A 88 20.38 -19.38 27.36
C THR A 88 21.23 -20.64 27.24
N MET A 89 21.57 -21.03 26.00
CA MET A 89 22.46 -22.18 25.75
C MET A 89 23.89 -21.94 26.27
N LEU A 90 24.40 -20.72 26.17
CA LEU A 90 25.74 -20.39 26.68
C LEU A 90 25.82 -20.32 28.21
N GLN A 91 24.72 -19.94 28.88
CA GLN A 91 24.70 -19.76 30.33
C GLN A 91 24.38 -21.05 31.11
N ARG A 92 23.74 -22.03 30.47
CA ARG A 92 23.35 -23.30 31.09
C ARG A 92 24.26 -24.42 30.71
N ASN A 93 24.95 -24.99 31.72
CA ASN A 93 25.83 -26.16 31.54
C ASN A 93 25.10 -27.51 31.71
N ASP A 94 23.82 -27.47 32.10
CA ASP A 94 22.98 -28.63 32.45
C ASP A 94 21.96 -29.00 31.36
N LEU A 95 22.11 -28.46 30.15
CA LEU A 95 21.22 -28.74 29.04
C LEU A 95 21.44 -30.17 28.49
N ASP A 96 20.36 -30.89 28.37
CA ASP A 96 20.36 -32.16 27.65
C ASP A 96 20.38 -31.96 26.11
N GLN A 97 20.68 -33.01 25.37
CA GLN A 97 20.80 -32.99 23.92
C GLN A 97 19.47 -32.54 23.25
N GLN A 98 18.33 -32.89 23.83
CA GLN A 98 17.01 -32.55 23.30
C GLN A 98 16.72 -31.03 23.48
N GLN A 99 17.09 -30.48 24.61
CA GLN A 99 16.95 -29.03 24.87
C GLN A 99 17.85 -28.19 23.96
N ILE A 100 19.08 -28.66 23.68
CA ILE A 100 20.00 -28.04 22.73
C ILE A 100 19.39 -28.06 21.34
N THR A 101 18.96 -29.24 20.86
CA THR A 101 18.32 -29.38 19.54
C THR A 101 17.11 -28.48 19.40
N THR A 102 16.21 -28.47 20.37
CA THR A 102 15.01 -27.60 20.36
C THR A 102 15.38 -26.12 20.29
N SER A 103 16.42 -25.69 21.01
CA SER A 103 16.87 -24.30 21.01
C SER A 103 17.47 -23.90 19.66
N LEU A 104 18.26 -24.78 19.05
CA LEU A 104 18.81 -24.59 17.70
C LEU A 104 17.71 -24.53 16.64
N GLU A 105 16.72 -25.41 16.70
CA GLU A 105 15.57 -25.40 15.80
C GLU A 105 14.79 -24.07 15.89
N LYS A 106 14.62 -23.54 17.09
CA LYS A 106 13.97 -22.23 17.28
C LYS A 106 14.79 -21.09 16.70
N ILE A 107 16.12 -21.13 16.87
CA ILE A 107 17.01 -20.14 16.25
C ILE A 107 16.90 -20.20 14.73
N ILE A 108 16.94 -21.40 14.13
CA ILE A 108 16.81 -21.58 12.69
C ILE A 108 15.44 -21.06 12.19
N TYR A 109 14.37 -21.37 12.93
CA TYR A 109 13.04 -20.86 12.62
C TYR A 109 12.96 -19.33 12.58
N GLU A 110 13.54 -18.65 13.60
CA GLU A 110 13.56 -17.19 13.64
C GLU A 110 14.46 -16.58 12.55
N GLN A 111 15.55 -17.26 12.16
CA GLN A 111 16.40 -16.81 11.05
C GLN A 111 15.67 -16.93 9.69
N ASN A 112 14.94 -18.01 9.46
CA ASN A 112 14.13 -18.17 8.24
C ASN A 112 13.05 -17.09 8.18
N ARG A 113 12.37 -16.83 9.30
CA ARG A 113 11.38 -15.75 9.40
C ARG A 113 11.97 -14.35 9.10
N LEU A 114 13.22 -14.14 9.52
CA LEU A 114 13.93 -12.87 9.26
C LEU A 114 14.25 -12.74 7.76
N ASN A 115 14.70 -13.81 7.12
CA ASN A 115 14.94 -13.83 5.67
C ASN A 115 13.65 -13.56 4.88
N ASP A 116 12.54 -14.21 5.22
CA ASP A 116 11.25 -13.95 4.59
C ASP A 116 10.83 -12.47 4.72
N LEU A 117 11.10 -11.85 5.88
CA LEU A 117 10.78 -10.44 6.09
C LEU A 117 11.68 -9.54 5.23
N VAL A 118 12.97 -9.84 5.12
CA VAL A 118 13.90 -9.09 4.25
C VAL A 118 13.47 -9.19 2.79
N GLU A 119 13.13 -10.38 2.30
CA GLU A 119 12.63 -10.56 0.93
C GLU A 119 11.35 -9.75 0.67
N LYS A 120 10.42 -9.73 1.62
CA LYS A 120 9.19 -8.90 1.52
C LYS A 120 9.51 -7.41 1.47
N ILE A 121 10.49 -6.93 2.25
CA ILE A 121 10.94 -5.53 2.22
C ILE A 121 11.55 -5.18 0.87
N LEU A 122 12.43 -6.05 0.36
CA LEU A 122 13.06 -5.87 -0.95
C LEU A 122 12.01 -5.85 -2.06
N LEU A 123 11.06 -6.77 -2.05
CA LEU A 123 9.96 -6.79 -3.02
C LEU A 123 9.17 -5.47 -3.02
N VAL A 124 8.82 -4.95 -1.84
CA VAL A 124 8.10 -3.68 -1.72
C VAL A 124 8.92 -2.49 -2.22
N SER A 125 10.24 -2.47 -1.96
CA SER A 125 11.12 -1.37 -2.38
C SER A 125 11.37 -1.36 -3.88
N THR A 126 11.30 -2.51 -4.54
CA THR A 126 11.62 -2.66 -5.97
C THR A 126 10.39 -2.71 -6.87
N ILE A 127 9.18 -2.80 -6.33
CA ILE A 127 7.93 -2.89 -7.11
C ILE A 127 7.80 -1.76 -8.15
N ASP A 128 8.14 -0.51 -7.78
CA ASP A 128 8.00 0.65 -8.66
C ASP A 128 9.03 0.62 -9.83
N GLU A 129 10.16 -0.04 -9.67
CA GLU A 129 11.19 -0.23 -10.70
C GLU A 129 10.93 -1.48 -11.54
N MET A 130 10.50 -2.56 -10.90
CA MET A 130 10.26 -3.87 -11.53
C MET A 130 9.04 -3.91 -12.46
N THR A 131 8.08 -2.99 -12.31
CA THR A 131 6.93 -2.89 -13.23
C THR A 131 7.33 -2.61 -14.68
N LYS A 132 8.57 -2.14 -14.90
CA LYS A 132 9.12 -1.89 -16.27
C LYS A 132 9.61 -3.18 -16.95
N ASP A 133 9.97 -4.20 -16.17
CA ASP A 133 10.58 -5.45 -16.68
C ASP A 133 9.66 -6.68 -16.54
N MET A 134 8.37 -6.47 -16.24
CA MET A 134 7.40 -7.55 -16.10
C MET A 134 7.27 -8.38 -17.38
N GLN A 135 7.45 -9.68 -17.27
CA GLN A 135 7.25 -10.64 -18.37
C GLN A 135 5.77 -11.06 -18.42
N ILE A 136 4.96 -10.25 -19.06
CA ILE A 136 3.53 -10.54 -19.22
C ILE A 136 3.33 -11.69 -20.21
N LYS A 137 2.79 -12.82 -19.72
CA LYS A 137 2.48 -14.00 -20.52
C LYS A 137 1.12 -14.60 -20.11
N PRO A 138 0.50 -15.44 -20.94
CA PRO A 138 -0.68 -16.18 -20.55
C PRO A 138 -0.34 -17.15 -19.40
N VAL A 139 -1.08 -17.06 -18.29
CA VAL A 139 -0.88 -17.88 -17.08
C VAL A 139 -2.19 -18.60 -16.74
N SER A 140 -2.15 -19.92 -16.60
CA SER A 140 -3.25 -20.72 -16.09
C SER A 140 -3.37 -20.54 -14.57
N LEU A 141 -4.41 -19.87 -14.11
CA LEU A 141 -4.65 -19.67 -12.68
C LEU A 141 -4.87 -20.98 -11.94
N HIS A 142 -5.57 -21.94 -12.55
CA HIS A 142 -5.81 -23.25 -11.94
C HIS A 142 -4.49 -23.96 -11.63
N SER A 143 -3.56 -24.03 -12.59
CA SER A 143 -2.24 -24.66 -12.40
C SER A 143 -1.39 -23.94 -11.38
N LEU A 144 -1.39 -22.59 -11.42
CA LEU A 144 -0.62 -21.77 -10.50
C LEU A 144 -1.11 -21.93 -9.04
N ILE A 145 -2.43 -21.91 -8.82
CA ILE A 145 -3.00 -22.13 -7.49
C ILE A 145 -2.72 -23.54 -6.98
N ASN A 146 -2.80 -24.58 -7.83
CA ASN A 146 -2.42 -25.96 -7.45
C ASN A 146 -0.96 -26.06 -7.03
N GLN A 147 -0.05 -25.37 -7.71
CA GLN A 147 1.35 -25.29 -7.33
C GLN A 147 1.53 -24.66 -5.93
N ILE A 148 0.82 -23.58 -5.64
CA ILE A 148 0.84 -22.90 -4.33
C ILE A 148 0.29 -23.84 -3.25
N ILE A 149 -0.83 -24.50 -3.48
CA ILE A 149 -1.45 -25.42 -2.53
C ILE A 149 -0.53 -26.60 -2.20
N THR A 150 0.15 -27.14 -3.22
CA THR A 150 1.07 -28.27 -3.04
C THR A 150 2.23 -27.94 -2.10
N ASN A 151 2.70 -26.69 -2.13
CA ASN A 151 3.81 -26.19 -1.31
C ASN A 151 3.36 -25.60 0.04
N ALA A 152 2.04 -25.43 0.25
CA ALA A 152 1.49 -24.82 1.46
C ALA A 152 1.59 -25.75 2.68
N PRO A 153 1.73 -25.18 3.90
CA PRO A 153 1.63 -25.95 5.14
C PRO A 153 0.28 -26.67 5.25
N LYS A 154 0.30 -27.95 5.65
CA LYS A 154 -0.92 -28.77 5.81
C LYS A 154 -1.71 -28.46 7.09
N SER A 155 -1.80 -27.19 7.47
CA SER A 155 -2.51 -26.76 8.68
C SER A 155 -4.00 -26.50 8.46
N HIS A 156 -4.43 -26.41 7.21
CA HIS A 156 -5.80 -26.12 6.78
C HIS A 156 -6.19 -27.01 5.60
N ILE A 157 -7.49 -27.14 5.36
CA ILE A 157 -8.04 -27.77 4.17
C ILE A 157 -8.07 -26.69 3.08
N ILE A 158 -7.32 -26.89 1.99
CA ILE A 158 -7.27 -25.92 0.89
C ILE A 158 -7.89 -26.56 -0.35
N SER A 159 -8.94 -25.92 -0.88
CA SER A 159 -9.62 -26.37 -2.10
C SER A 159 -9.40 -25.38 -3.25
N ASN A 160 -9.29 -25.92 -4.46
CA ASN A 160 -9.16 -25.18 -5.70
C ASN A 160 -10.37 -25.48 -6.61
N ASP A 161 -11.38 -24.62 -6.53
CA ASP A 161 -12.60 -24.69 -7.32
C ASP A 161 -12.55 -23.72 -8.52
N LEU A 162 -11.37 -23.44 -9.03
CA LEU A 162 -11.17 -22.62 -10.21
C LEU A 162 -11.52 -23.40 -11.48
N LEU A 163 -12.07 -22.70 -12.46
CA LEU A 163 -12.25 -23.25 -13.80
C LEU A 163 -10.89 -23.60 -14.42
N GLU A 164 -10.76 -24.79 -14.98
CA GLU A 164 -9.50 -25.27 -15.61
C GLU A 164 -8.99 -24.33 -16.73
N ASN A 165 -9.91 -23.71 -17.46
CA ASN A 165 -9.62 -22.82 -18.58
C ASN A 165 -9.42 -21.35 -18.17
N CYS A 166 -9.26 -21.06 -16.87
CA CYS A 166 -9.06 -19.70 -16.40
C CYS A 166 -7.62 -19.25 -16.67
N VAL A 167 -7.42 -18.51 -17.76
CA VAL A 167 -6.13 -17.96 -18.18
C VAL A 167 -6.16 -16.44 -18.10
N ILE A 168 -5.13 -15.86 -17.48
CA ILE A 168 -4.94 -14.41 -17.42
C ILE A 168 -3.58 -14.01 -17.99
N SER A 169 -3.45 -12.76 -18.42
CA SER A 169 -2.14 -12.20 -18.80
C SER A 169 -1.47 -11.63 -17.55
N GLY A 170 -0.31 -12.14 -17.23
CA GLY A 170 0.44 -11.72 -16.03
C GLY A 170 1.85 -12.30 -15.98
N ASP A 171 2.57 -11.93 -14.94
CA ASP A 171 3.89 -12.46 -14.62
C ASP A 171 3.74 -13.49 -13.50
N ASP A 172 4.25 -14.72 -13.71
CA ASP A 172 4.12 -15.83 -12.76
C ASP A 172 4.66 -15.48 -11.38
N PHE A 173 5.81 -14.80 -11.31
CA PHE A 173 6.47 -14.47 -10.05
C PHE A 173 5.56 -13.57 -9.17
N TYR A 174 4.99 -12.52 -9.76
CA TYR A 174 4.12 -11.61 -9.04
C TYR A 174 2.77 -12.24 -8.70
N LEU A 175 2.22 -13.08 -9.59
CA LEU A 175 0.98 -13.80 -9.33
C LEU A 175 1.15 -14.83 -8.20
N ILE A 176 2.25 -15.60 -8.20
CA ILE A 176 2.58 -16.53 -7.11
C ILE A 176 2.69 -15.74 -5.79
N SER A 177 3.46 -14.66 -5.77
CA SER A 177 3.64 -13.83 -4.57
C SER A 177 2.31 -13.26 -4.05
N LEU A 178 1.42 -12.80 -4.95
CA LEU A 178 0.09 -12.30 -4.60
C LEU A 178 -0.75 -13.38 -3.90
N PHE A 179 -0.89 -14.55 -4.55
CA PHE A 179 -1.75 -15.60 -4.03
C PHE A 179 -1.17 -16.29 -2.81
N GLN A 180 0.16 -16.41 -2.71
CA GLN A 180 0.83 -16.88 -1.50
C GLN A 180 0.53 -15.95 -0.31
N ASN A 181 0.67 -14.64 -0.48
CA ASN A 181 0.36 -13.68 0.57
C ASN A 181 -1.12 -13.74 1.03
N LEU A 182 -2.04 -13.95 0.09
CA LEU A 182 -3.46 -14.09 0.43
C LEU A 182 -3.73 -15.41 1.16
N LEU A 183 -3.11 -16.51 0.74
CA LEU A 183 -3.21 -17.81 1.41
C LEU A 183 -2.60 -17.77 2.81
N ASP A 184 -1.41 -17.18 2.97
CA ASP A 184 -0.75 -17.02 4.27
C ASP A 184 -1.64 -16.22 5.24
N ASN A 185 -2.30 -15.16 4.75
CA ASN A 185 -3.26 -14.40 5.56
C ASN A 185 -4.46 -15.25 5.97
N ALA A 186 -5.07 -15.98 5.03
CA ALA A 186 -6.18 -16.88 5.33
C ALA A 186 -5.79 -17.92 6.41
N GLN A 187 -4.65 -18.60 6.23
CA GLN A 187 -4.15 -19.59 7.20
C GLN A 187 -3.79 -19.00 8.57
N LYS A 188 -3.38 -17.73 8.59
CA LYS A 188 -3.00 -17.05 9.83
C LYS A 188 -4.20 -16.66 10.67
N TYR A 189 -5.29 -16.24 10.04
CA TYR A 189 -6.44 -15.66 10.74
C TYR A 189 -7.63 -16.62 10.86
N ALA A 190 -7.63 -17.72 10.11
CA ALA A 190 -8.62 -18.77 10.21
C ALA A 190 -8.26 -19.81 11.32
N PRO A 191 -9.24 -20.48 11.93
CA PRO A 191 -9.01 -21.59 12.83
C PRO A 191 -8.26 -22.73 12.16
N LYS A 192 -7.34 -23.39 12.88
CA LYS A 192 -6.62 -24.55 12.34
C LYS A 192 -7.60 -25.66 11.94
N GLY A 193 -7.41 -26.23 10.76
CA GLY A 193 -8.26 -27.27 10.20
C GLY A 193 -9.50 -26.75 9.47
N SER A 194 -9.75 -25.44 9.48
CA SER A 194 -10.83 -24.85 8.68
C SER A 194 -10.51 -24.87 7.18
N GLU A 195 -11.52 -24.60 6.35
CA GLU A 195 -11.37 -24.57 4.90
C GLU A 195 -10.93 -23.20 4.41
N VAL A 196 -9.96 -23.19 3.50
CA VAL A 196 -9.61 -22.03 2.65
C VAL A 196 -9.90 -22.41 1.21
N ARG A 197 -10.80 -21.70 0.55
CA ARG A 197 -11.29 -22.04 -0.77
C ARG A 197 -10.97 -20.96 -1.81
N PHE A 198 -10.31 -21.37 -2.90
CA PHE A 198 -10.13 -20.58 -4.10
C PHE A 198 -11.26 -20.91 -5.08
N PHE A 199 -11.98 -19.92 -5.58
CA PHE A 199 -13.03 -20.14 -6.56
C PHE A 199 -13.21 -18.94 -7.49
N THR A 200 -13.78 -19.21 -8.68
CA THR A 200 -14.12 -18.16 -9.65
C THR A 200 -15.61 -17.91 -9.66
N LYS A 201 -15.96 -16.63 -9.82
CA LYS A 201 -17.32 -16.21 -10.19
C LYS A 201 -17.27 -15.61 -11.58
N GLU A 202 -18.08 -16.14 -12.48
CA GLU A 202 -18.24 -15.57 -13.80
C GLU A 202 -19.14 -14.33 -13.72
N SER A 203 -18.68 -13.27 -14.39
CA SER A 203 -19.47 -12.08 -14.71
C SER A 203 -19.42 -11.89 -16.21
N THR A 204 -20.40 -11.23 -16.79
CA THR A 204 -20.56 -11.05 -18.25
C THR A 204 -19.33 -10.47 -18.96
N THR A 205 -18.44 -9.79 -18.24
CA THR A 205 -17.26 -9.11 -18.81
C THR A 205 -15.96 -9.36 -18.04
N LYS A 206 -16.00 -10.06 -16.89
CA LYS A 206 -14.83 -10.22 -16.00
C LYS A 206 -14.89 -11.59 -15.30
N ILE A 207 -13.71 -12.16 -15.09
CA ILE A 207 -13.52 -13.28 -14.18
C ILE A 207 -13.18 -12.70 -12.82
N ILE A 208 -13.94 -13.03 -11.78
CA ILE A 208 -13.69 -12.64 -10.41
C ILE A 208 -13.11 -13.85 -9.69
N LEU A 209 -11.83 -13.79 -9.36
CA LEU A 209 -11.19 -14.75 -8.47
C LEU A 209 -11.48 -14.36 -7.03
N SER A 210 -11.91 -15.32 -6.22
CA SER A 210 -12.22 -15.13 -4.81
C SER A 210 -11.46 -16.15 -3.97
N ILE A 211 -11.00 -15.69 -2.79
CA ILE A 211 -10.46 -16.54 -1.74
C ILE A 211 -11.39 -16.37 -0.54
N SER A 212 -11.85 -17.49 0.00
CA SER A 212 -12.72 -17.50 1.19
C SER A 212 -12.04 -18.26 2.31
N ASP A 213 -12.07 -17.71 3.50
CA ASP A 213 -11.62 -18.32 4.75
C ASP A 213 -12.71 -18.21 5.83
N GLU A 214 -12.54 -18.98 6.91
CA GLU A 214 -13.43 -18.96 8.08
C GLU A 214 -12.84 -18.14 9.23
N GLY A 215 -12.01 -17.15 8.93
CA GLY A 215 -11.35 -16.30 9.91
C GLY A 215 -12.27 -15.27 10.56
N ILE A 216 -11.67 -14.47 11.46
CA ILE A 216 -12.38 -13.42 12.21
C ILE A 216 -12.98 -12.30 11.34
N GLY A 217 -12.65 -12.27 10.05
CA GLY A 217 -13.06 -11.23 9.13
C GLY A 217 -12.37 -9.88 9.37
N ILE A 218 -12.71 -8.89 8.55
CA ILE A 218 -12.15 -7.53 8.60
C ILE A 218 -13.29 -6.56 8.91
N PRO A 219 -13.21 -5.76 9.98
CA PRO A 219 -14.20 -4.73 10.29
C PRO A 219 -14.37 -3.74 9.13
N ASP A 220 -15.59 -3.29 8.85
CA ASP A 220 -15.89 -2.42 7.70
C ASP A 220 -15.06 -1.13 7.70
N LYS A 221 -14.76 -0.58 8.87
CA LYS A 221 -13.93 0.63 9.03
C LYS A 221 -12.47 0.43 8.60
N GLU A 222 -12.01 -0.81 8.54
CA GLU A 222 -10.63 -1.17 8.22
C GLU A 222 -10.46 -1.68 6.78
N LYS A 223 -11.54 -2.10 6.13
CA LYS A 223 -11.51 -2.64 4.75
C LYS A 223 -10.84 -1.72 3.73
N SER A 224 -10.98 -0.40 3.88
CA SER A 224 -10.30 0.56 3.00
C SER A 224 -8.81 0.71 3.28
N LYS A 225 -8.36 0.32 4.48
CA LYS A 225 -6.99 0.50 4.94
C LYS A 225 -6.12 -0.73 4.74
N VAL A 226 -6.72 -1.94 4.62
CA VAL A 226 -5.96 -3.20 4.50
C VAL A 226 -5.09 -3.28 3.25
N PHE A 227 -5.33 -2.44 2.26
CA PHE A 227 -4.49 -2.28 1.07
C PHE A 227 -3.43 -1.18 1.22
N GLU A 228 -3.40 -0.47 2.35
CA GLU A 228 -2.30 0.45 2.62
C GLU A 228 -1.05 -0.33 3.00
N ARG A 229 0.11 0.12 2.49
CA ARG A 229 1.39 -0.51 2.82
C ARG A 229 1.56 -0.54 4.35
N PHE A 230 1.82 -1.75 4.91
CA PHE A 230 2.10 -1.96 6.35
C PHE A 230 0.95 -1.66 7.32
N TYR A 231 -0.27 -1.60 6.85
CA TYR A 231 -1.43 -1.56 7.74
C TYR A 231 -1.63 -2.95 8.41
N ARG A 232 -1.86 -2.92 9.75
CA ARG A 232 -2.16 -4.09 10.60
C ARG A 232 -3.27 -3.78 11.57
#